data_038f7c6b1f9162a42e75ef0653a5163d
#
_entry.id   038f7c6b1f9162a42e75ef0653a5163d
#
_cell.length_a   1.000
_cell.length_b   1.000
_cell.length_c   1.000
_cell.angle_alpha   90.00
_cell.angle_beta   90.00
_cell.angle_gamma   90.00
#
_symmetry.space_group_name_H-M   'P 1'
#
loop_
_entity.id
_entity.type
_entity.pdbx_description
1 polymer ?
#
loop_
_entity_poly.entity_id
_entity_poly.type
_entity_poly.pdbx_seq_one_letter_code
_entity_poly.pdbx_strand_id
1 'polypeptide(L)'
;QQDVLAEGLEPGTEAFAQRVEMRIHEVVGTLSELVHGFDFAQLLVMYYRAYVNDDEDTKAKVVKWFRGEYANKTEARNELGIRIIISDDDWYEYIKLFASFLVQAGYAGLLVLIDELVNIYKVPNSITRQYNYEKILTMYNDTLQGKAQHLGIIMGGTPQCVEDKRRGVYSYEALRSRLAEGRFAGQQYKDMLAPIIRLVPLTHEELFVLAEKLTAIHAQLFDYEPRLT
;
A
#
# COMPACT_ATOMS: atom_id res chain seq x y z
N GLN A 1 2.57 3.40 -21.98
CA GLN A 1 2.12 4.24 -23.11
C GLN A 1 3.07 5.41 -23.37
N GLN A 2 3.50 6.14 -22.33
CA GLN A 2 4.42 7.29 -22.51
C GLN A 2 5.74 6.90 -23.18
N ASP A 3 6.32 5.75 -22.79
CA ASP A 3 7.56 5.24 -23.42
C ASP A 3 7.34 4.96 -24.92
N VAL A 4 6.19 4.38 -25.26
CA VAL A 4 5.85 4.06 -26.67
C VAL A 4 5.55 5.32 -27.49
N LEU A 5 4.99 6.36 -26.87
CA LEU A 5 4.84 7.67 -27.49
C LEU A 5 6.21 8.29 -27.83
N ALA A 6 7.20 8.10 -26.94
CA ALA A 6 8.56 8.58 -27.19
C ALA A 6 9.26 7.85 -28.36
N GLU A 7 8.80 6.66 -28.75
CA GLU A 7 9.24 5.92 -29.94
C GLU A 7 8.63 6.48 -31.25
N GLY A 8 7.74 7.48 -31.16
CA GLY A 8 7.13 8.16 -32.31
C GLY A 8 5.93 7.44 -32.94
N LEU A 9 5.36 6.46 -32.23
CA LEU A 9 4.14 5.75 -32.66
C LEU A 9 2.88 6.56 -32.30
N GLU A 10 1.95 6.66 -33.24
CA GLU A 10 0.71 7.41 -33.06
C GLU A 10 -0.33 6.63 -32.24
N PRO A 11 -0.92 7.25 -31.18
CA PRO A 11 -2.00 6.64 -30.41
C PRO A 11 -3.20 6.28 -31.30
N GLY A 12 -3.82 5.12 -31.00
CA GLY A 12 -4.98 4.63 -31.76
C GLY A 12 -4.63 3.81 -32.99
N THR A 13 -3.35 3.66 -33.33
CA THR A 13 -2.91 2.74 -34.39
C THR A 13 -2.69 1.34 -33.85
N GLU A 14 -2.86 0.32 -34.70
CA GLU A 14 -2.62 -1.08 -34.34
C GLU A 14 -1.15 -1.28 -33.90
N ALA A 15 -0.20 -0.65 -34.58
CA ALA A 15 1.22 -0.69 -34.24
C ALA A 15 1.50 -0.14 -32.84
N PHE A 16 0.84 0.96 -32.44
CA PHE A 16 0.93 1.51 -31.09
C PHE A 16 0.38 0.52 -30.05
N ALA A 17 -0.80 -0.05 -30.29
CA ALA A 17 -1.42 -1.01 -29.38
C ALA A 17 -0.54 -2.26 -29.18
N GLN A 18 -0.02 -2.84 -30.26
CA GLN A 18 0.90 -3.97 -30.21
C GLN A 18 2.19 -3.63 -29.45
N ARG A 19 2.78 -2.46 -29.69
CA ARG A 19 4.02 -2.05 -29.00
C ARG A 19 3.78 -1.83 -27.51
N VAL A 20 2.65 -1.25 -27.12
CA VAL A 20 2.27 -1.11 -25.70
C VAL A 20 2.07 -2.47 -25.06
N GLU A 21 1.40 -3.42 -25.74
CA GLU A 21 1.23 -4.78 -25.22
C GLU A 21 2.58 -5.49 -25.04
N MET A 22 3.48 -5.38 -26.01
CA MET A 22 4.85 -5.90 -25.87
C MET A 22 5.56 -5.30 -24.67
N ARG A 23 5.45 -3.98 -24.46
CA ARG A 23 6.06 -3.31 -23.31
C ARG A 23 5.46 -3.76 -21.98
N ILE A 24 4.15 -4.00 -21.93
CA ILE A 24 3.50 -4.60 -20.77
C ILE A 24 4.08 -5.99 -20.51
N HIS A 25 4.23 -6.83 -21.54
CA HIS A 25 4.83 -8.15 -21.38
C HIS A 25 6.28 -8.12 -20.92
N GLU A 26 7.10 -7.16 -21.37
CA GLU A 26 8.47 -6.95 -20.89
C GLU A 26 8.50 -6.62 -19.40
N VAL A 27 7.68 -5.63 -18.97
CA VAL A 27 7.56 -5.20 -17.58
C VAL A 27 7.05 -6.34 -16.69
N VAL A 28 6.02 -7.02 -17.15
CA VAL A 28 5.36 -8.10 -16.47
C VAL A 28 6.24 -9.36 -16.40
N GLY A 29 7.08 -9.59 -17.41
CA GLY A 29 8.06 -10.68 -17.42
C GLY A 29 9.00 -10.62 -16.22
N THR A 30 9.43 -9.42 -15.81
CA THR A 30 10.27 -9.24 -14.63
C THR A 30 9.53 -9.53 -13.31
N LEU A 31 8.21 -9.38 -13.29
CA LEU A 31 7.37 -9.66 -12.13
C LEU A 31 7.03 -11.15 -12.00
N SER A 32 7.07 -11.90 -13.10
CA SER A 32 6.67 -13.32 -13.12
C SER A 32 7.58 -14.22 -12.27
N GLU A 33 8.79 -13.76 -11.96
CA GLU A 33 9.72 -14.43 -11.03
C GLU A 33 9.34 -14.25 -9.56
N LEU A 34 8.49 -13.27 -9.26
CA LEU A 34 8.01 -13.01 -7.92
C LEU A 34 6.85 -13.94 -7.55
N VAL A 35 6.62 -14.12 -6.26
CA VAL A 35 5.48 -14.89 -5.75
C VAL A 35 4.18 -14.30 -6.31
N HIS A 36 3.34 -15.14 -6.91
CA HIS A 36 2.09 -14.74 -7.60
C HIS A 36 2.27 -13.83 -8.84
N GLY A 37 3.49 -13.60 -9.29
CA GLY A 37 3.79 -12.68 -10.38
C GLY A 37 3.13 -13.05 -11.69
N PHE A 38 3.00 -14.36 -12.00
CA PHE A 38 2.40 -14.84 -13.25
C PHE A 38 0.93 -14.44 -13.39
N ASP A 39 0.11 -14.69 -12.36
CA ASP A 39 -1.32 -14.38 -12.42
C ASP A 39 -1.57 -12.86 -12.40
N PHE A 40 -0.79 -12.14 -11.61
CA PHE A 40 -0.81 -10.68 -11.59
C PHE A 40 -0.52 -10.11 -12.99
N ALA A 41 0.49 -10.63 -13.63
CA ALA A 41 0.90 -10.32 -14.99
C ALA A 41 -0.22 -10.53 -16.00
N GLN A 42 -0.84 -11.72 -15.96
CA GLN A 42 -1.94 -12.07 -16.83
C GLN A 42 -3.12 -11.11 -16.68
N LEU A 43 -3.44 -10.71 -15.45
CA LEU A 43 -4.50 -9.73 -15.17
C LEU A 43 -4.19 -8.34 -15.70
N LEU A 44 -2.94 -7.87 -15.63
CA LEU A 44 -2.56 -6.59 -16.21
C LEU A 44 -2.72 -6.58 -17.74
N VAL A 45 -2.32 -7.66 -18.41
CA VAL A 45 -2.52 -7.80 -19.87
C VAL A 45 -4.01 -7.85 -20.20
N MET A 46 -4.80 -8.59 -19.42
CA MET A 46 -6.25 -8.66 -19.58
C MET A 46 -6.92 -7.29 -19.42
N TYR A 47 -6.53 -6.54 -18.40
CA TYR A 47 -7.00 -5.16 -18.18
C TYR A 47 -6.67 -4.27 -19.37
N TYR A 48 -5.43 -4.32 -19.86
CA TYR A 48 -5.01 -3.51 -21.01
C TYR A 48 -5.81 -3.83 -22.28
N ARG A 49 -6.00 -5.11 -22.58
CA ARG A 49 -6.81 -5.54 -23.73
C ARG A 49 -8.26 -5.07 -23.62
N ALA A 50 -8.84 -5.21 -22.43
CA ALA A 50 -10.19 -4.70 -22.14
C ALA A 50 -10.27 -3.18 -22.31
N TYR A 51 -9.23 -2.45 -21.86
CA TYR A 51 -9.13 -0.99 -22.03
C TYR A 51 -9.10 -0.59 -23.52
N VAL A 52 -8.31 -1.29 -24.34
CA VAL A 52 -8.19 -0.99 -25.79
C VAL A 52 -9.50 -1.29 -26.54
N ASN A 53 -10.26 -2.29 -26.09
CA ASN A 53 -11.50 -2.73 -26.72
C ASN A 53 -12.76 -2.10 -26.10
N ASP A 54 -12.62 -1.12 -25.19
CA ASP A 54 -13.73 -0.48 -24.46
C ASP A 54 -14.62 -1.50 -23.69
N ASP A 55 -14.05 -2.66 -23.28
CA ASP A 55 -14.72 -3.68 -22.50
C ASP A 55 -14.74 -3.31 -21.02
N GLU A 56 -15.74 -2.52 -20.62
CA GLU A 56 -15.90 -2.06 -19.23
C GLU A 56 -16.20 -3.20 -18.26
N ASP A 57 -16.87 -4.28 -18.72
CA ASP A 57 -17.20 -5.44 -17.89
C ASP A 57 -15.94 -6.19 -17.47
N THR A 58 -15.06 -6.51 -18.41
CA THR A 58 -13.78 -7.18 -18.11
C THR A 58 -12.88 -6.27 -17.26
N LYS A 59 -12.82 -4.94 -17.53
CA LYS A 59 -12.07 -4.00 -16.67
C LYS A 59 -12.56 -4.02 -15.24
N ALA A 60 -13.88 -3.98 -15.03
CA ALA A 60 -14.48 -4.01 -13.69
C ALA A 60 -14.16 -5.31 -12.95
N LYS A 61 -14.22 -6.46 -13.63
CA LYS A 61 -13.88 -7.78 -13.08
C LYS A 61 -12.42 -7.86 -12.66
N VAL A 62 -11.49 -7.35 -13.48
CA VAL A 62 -10.07 -7.32 -13.15
C VAL A 62 -9.81 -6.41 -11.94
N VAL A 63 -10.43 -5.21 -11.89
CA VAL A 63 -10.32 -4.31 -10.74
C VAL A 63 -10.90 -4.95 -9.48
N LYS A 64 -12.03 -5.65 -9.56
CA LYS A 64 -12.62 -6.44 -8.47
C LYS A 64 -11.60 -7.44 -7.91
N TRP A 65 -10.85 -8.11 -8.81
CA TRP A 65 -9.79 -9.04 -8.38
C TRP A 65 -8.67 -8.32 -7.62
N PHE A 66 -8.15 -7.22 -8.15
CA PHE A 66 -7.09 -6.43 -7.48
C PHE A 66 -7.53 -5.85 -6.13
N ARG A 67 -8.82 -5.67 -5.92
CA ARG A 67 -9.39 -5.25 -4.63
C ARG A 67 -9.58 -6.40 -3.64
N GLY A 68 -9.32 -7.65 -4.05
CA GLY A 68 -9.55 -8.82 -3.19
C GLY A 68 -11.03 -9.11 -2.93
N GLU A 69 -11.93 -8.69 -3.84
CA GLU A 69 -13.39 -8.77 -3.64
C GLU A 69 -14.00 -10.10 -4.14
N TYR A 70 -13.21 -11.03 -4.67
CA TYR A 70 -13.68 -12.35 -5.03
C TYR A 70 -13.83 -13.24 -3.79
N ALA A 71 -15.04 -13.72 -3.55
CA ALA A 71 -15.34 -14.57 -2.40
C ALA A 71 -14.71 -15.98 -2.48
N ASN A 72 -14.53 -16.49 -3.69
CA ASN A 72 -13.96 -17.83 -3.91
C ASN A 72 -13.31 -17.97 -5.28
N LYS A 73 -12.46 -18.99 -5.39
CA LYS A 73 -11.70 -19.30 -6.61
C LYS A 73 -12.58 -19.72 -7.81
N THR A 74 -13.76 -20.27 -7.54
CA THR A 74 -14.70 -20.69 -8.60
C THR A 74 -15.28 -19.49 -9.32
N GLU A 75 -15.64 -18.45 -8.57
CA GLU A 75 -16.13 -17.18 -9.11
C GLU A 75 -15.06 -16.53 -9.99
N ALA A 76 -13.84 -16.35 -9.48
CA ALA A 76 -12.74 -15.79 -10.24
C ALA A 76 -12.40 -16.58 -11.52
N ARG A 77 -12.49 -17.92 -11.44
CA ARG A 77 -12.31 -18.77 -12.61
C ARG A 77 -13.39 -18.57 -13.68
N ASN A 78 -14.64 -18.46 -13.26
CA ASN A 78 -15.75 -18.31 -14.20
C ASN A 78 -15.72 -16.94 -14.89
N GLU A 79 -15.30 -15.89 -14.16
CA GLU A 79 -15.31 -14.52 -14.65
C GLU A 79 -14.02 -14.10 -15.38
N LEU A 80 -12.86 -14.61 -14.95
CA LEU A 80 -11.54 -14.20 -15.42
C LEU A 80 -10.66 -15.35 -15.94
N GLY A 81 -11.11 -16.59 -15.80
CA GLY A 81 -10.29 -17.77 -16.13
C GLY A 81 -9.17 -18.06 -15.11
N ILE A 82 -9.08 -17.29 -14.03
CA ILE A 82 -8.00 -17.37 -13.04
C ILE A 82 -8.46 -18.17 -11.82
N ARG A 83 -7.60 -19.06 -11.31
CA ARG A 83 -7.92 -19.93 -10.17
C ARG A 83 -7.36 -19.45 -8.85
N ILE A 84 -6.80 -18.25 -8.82
CA ILE A 84 -6.20 -17.63 -7.64
C ILE A 84 -7.01 -16.40 -7.28
N ILE A 85 -7.16 -16.14 -6.00
CA ILE A 85 -7.74 -14.92 -5.44
C ILE A 85 -6.79 -14.38 -4.38
N ILE A 86 -6.82 -13.08 -4.12
CA ILE A 86 -6.13 -12.48 -2.99
C ILE A 86 -6.84 -12.94 -1.71
N SER A 87 -6.10 -13.57 -0.82
CA SER A 87 -6.60 -14.10 0.45
C SER A 87 -5.94 -13.41 1.65
N ASP A 88 -6.48 -13.64 2.86
CA ASP A 88 -5.90 -13.13 4.09
C ASP A 88 -4.47 -13.64 4.35
N ASP A 89 -4.07 -14.74 3.71
CA ASP A 89 -2.74 -15.31 3.90
C ASP A 89 -1.67 -14.67 3.04
N ASP A 90 -2.04 -14.19 1.85
CA ASP A 90 -1.10 -13.78 0.81
C ASP A 90 -1.24 -12.32 0.32
N TRP A 91 -2.22 -11.55 0.83
CA TRP A 91 -2.43 -10.17 0.41
C TRP A 91 -1.17 -9.29 0.50
N TYR A 92 -0.29 -9.56 1.46
CA TYR A 92 0.94 -8.81 1.63
C TYR A 92 1.94 -9.07 0.49
N GLU A 93 2.01 -10.28 -0.02
CA GLU A 93 2.82 -10.61 -1.21
C GLU A 93 2.35 -9.82 -2.43
N TYR A 94 1.02 -9.67 -2.60
CA TYR A 94 0.46 -8.83 -3.67
C TYR A 94 0.77 -7.35 -3.50
N ILE A 95 0.83 -6.82 -2.28
CA ILE A 95 1.28 -5.43 -2.04
C ILE A 95 2.74 -5.25 -2.46
N LYS A 96 3.63 -6.18 -2.12
CA LYS A 96 5.04 -6.14 -2.56
C LYS A 96 5.15 -6.20 -4.08
N LEU A 97 4.39 -7.09 -4.70
CA LEU A 97 4.32 -7.23 -6.15
C LEU A 97 3.82 -5.95 -6.83
N PHE A 98 2.79 -5.33 -6.26
CA PHE A 98 2.26 -4.06 -6.74
C PHE A 98 3.27 -2.91 -6.60
N ALA A 99 4.02 -2.86 -5.49
CA ALA A 99 5.11 -1.90 -5.32
C ALA A 99 6.18 -2.06 -6.42
N SER A 100 6.57 -3.29 -6.71
CA SER A 100 7.52 -3.59 -7.79
C SER A 100 6.98 -3.19 -9.17
N PHE A 101 5.71 -3.44 -9.43
CA PHE A 101 5.05 -3.00 -10.66
C PHE A 101 5.05 -1.47 -10.82
N LEU A 102 4.74 -0.74 -9.75
CA LEU A 102 4.74 0.73 -9.78
C LEU A 102 6.11 1.30 -10.13
N VAL A 103 7.20 0.70 -9.65
CA VAL A 103 8.56 1.12 -10.02
C VAL A 103 8.81 0.90 -11.51
N GLN A 104 8.39 -0.24 -12.06
CA GLN A 104 8.48 -0.49 -13.51
C GLN A 104 7.61 0.47 -14.33
N ALA A 105 6.52 0.98 -13.74
CA ALA A 105 5.66 2.00 -14.33
C ALA A 105 6.22 3.44 -14.18
N GLY A 106 7.42 3.62 -13.60
CA GLY A 106 8.11 4.90 -13.45
C GLY A 106 7.82 5.65 -12.14
N TYR A 107 7.17 5.03 -11.17
CA TYR A 107 6.99 5.59 -9.84
C TYR A 107 8.19 5.27 -8.93
N ALA A 108 8.39 6.05 -7.87
CA ALA A 108 9.46 5.80 -6.91
C ALA A 108 9.21 4.58 -6.01
N GLY A 109 7.94 4.18 -5.85
CA GLY A 109 7.51 3.07 -5.00
C GLY A 109 6.07 3.23 -4.55
N LEU A 110 5.69 2.45 -3.54
CA LEU A 110 4.37 2.44 -2.92
C LEU A 110 4.46 2.83 -1.44
N LEU A 111 3.66 3.79 -1.01
CA LEU A 111 3.48 4.11 0.40
C LEU A 111 2.08 3.66 0.83
N VAL A 112 2.01 2.71 1.76
CA VAL A 112 0.75 2.20 2.33
C VAL A 112 0.52 2.85 3.68
N LEU A 113 -0.63 3.50 3.84
CA LEU A 113 -1.06 4.12 5.08
C LEU A 113 -2.16 3.24 5.70
N ILE A 114 -1.90 2.68 6.88
CA ILE A 114 -2.86 1.85 7.62
C ILE A 114 -3.30 2.66 8.84
N ASP A 115 -4.52 3.14 8.82
CA ASP A 115 -5.10 3.84 9.95
C ASP A 115 -5.80 2.86 10.90
N GLU A 116 -6.10 3.34 12.09
CA GLU A 116 -6.85 2.61 13.12
C GLU A 116 -6.26 1.24 13.52
N LEU A 117 -4.97 1.16 13.80
CA LEU A 117 -4.33 -0.04 14.38
C LEU A 117 -5.06 -0.53 15.65
N VAL A 118 -5.82 0.35 16.30
CA VAL A 118 -6.68 0.04 17.44
C VAL A 118 -7.72 -1.06 17.12
N ASN A 119 -8.07 -1.28 15.87
CA ASN A 119 -9.01 -2.34 15.49
C ASN A 119 -8.41 -3.74 15.76
N ILE A 120 -7.11 -3.92 15.56
CA ILE A 120 -6.43 -5.18 15.96
C ILE A 120 -6.47 -5.33 17.49
N TYR A 121 -6.22 -4.26 18.23
CA TYR A 121 -6.30 -4.26 19.70
C TYR A 121 -7.69 -4.67 20.20
N LYS A 122 -8.77 -4.26 19.52
CA LYS A 122 -10.16 -4.58 19.87
C LYS A 122 -10.55 -6.03 19.55
N VAL A 123 -9.80 -6.77 18.73
CA VAL A 123 -10.09 -8.18 18.39
C VAL A 123 -10.23 -9.00 19.69
N PRO A 124 -11.40 -9.60 19.99
CA PRO A 124 -11.61 -10.31 21.25
C PRO A 124 -10.75 -11.57 21.39
N ASN A 125 -10.67 -12.34 20.32
CA ASN A 125 -9.91 -13.60 20.29
C ASN A 125 -8.40 -13.32 20.29
N SER A 126 -7.70 -13.86 21.29
CA SER A 126 -6.26 -13.67 21.46
C SER A 126 -5.44 -14.32 20.35
N ILE A 127 -5.87 -15.47 19.84
CA ILE A 127 -5.17 -16.20 18.76
C ILE A 127 -5.25 -15.39 17.48
N THR A 128 -6.44 -14.92 17.09
CA THR A 128 -6.62 -14.08 15.91
C THR A 128 -5.83 -12.78 16.04
N ARG A 129 -5.81 -12.17 17.23
CA ARG A 129 -5.03 -10.95 17.47
C ARG A 129 -3.54 -11.19 17.31
N GLN A 130 -3.02 -12.29 17.88
CA GLN A 130 -1.62 -12.68 17.75
C GLN A 130 -1.25 -12.94 16.28
N TYR A 131 -2.08 -13.62 15.53
CA TYR A 131 -1.89 -13.82 14.10
C TYR A 131 -1.73 -12.49 13.32
N ASN A 132 -2.54 -11.48 13.64
CA ASN A 132 -2.36 -10.15 13.05
C ASN A 132 -1.02 -9.49 13.46
N TYR A 133 -0.57 -9.68 14.71
CA TYR A 133 0.74 -9.19 15.13
C TYR A 133 1.89 -9.92 14.45
N GLU A 134 1.75 -11.20 14.11
CA GLU A 134 2.71 -11.95 13.31
C GLU A 134 2.82 -11.38 11.88
N LYS A 135 1.70 -10.96 11.29
CA LYS A 135 1.72 -10.26 9.99
C LYS A 135 2.50 -8.95 10.07
N ILE A 136 2.27 -8.14 11.10
CA ILE A 136 3.05 -6.90 11.33
C ILE A 136 4.54 -7.20 11.50
N LEU A 137 4.88 -8.26 12.25
CA LEU A 137 6.27 -8.69 12.41
C LEU A 137 6.91 -9.09 11.07
N THR A 138 6.17 -9.80 10.23
CA THR A 138 6.63 -10.18 8.90
C THR A 138 6.93 -8.94 8.05
N MET A 139 6.02 -7.97 8.00
CA MET A 139 6.22 -6.70 7.28
C MET A 139 7.47 -5.96 7.78
N TYR A 140 7.63 -5.88 9.09
CA TYR A 140 8.80 -5.22 9.71
C TYR A 140 10.11 -5.94 9.36
N ASN A 141 10.14 -7.26 9.48
CA ASN A 141 11.33 -8.05 9.14
C ASN A 141 11.67 -7.96 7.65
N ASP A 142 10.69 -8.01 6.77
CA ASP A 142 10.90 -7.91 5.32
C ASP A 142 11.49 -6.55 4.93
N THR A 143 11.06 -5.47 5.60
CA THR A 143 11.63 -4.13 5.41
C THR A 143 13.11 -4.11 5.81
N LEU A 144 13.46 -4.68 6.97
CA LEU A 144 14.84 -4.74 7.44
C LEU A 144 15.75 -5.66 6.59
N GLN A 145 15.17 -6.72 6.03
CA GLN A 145 15.92 -7.70 5.21
C GLN A 145 15.97 -7.33 3.72
N GLY A 146 15.41 -6.20 3.32
CA GLY A 146 15.36 -5.77 1.93
C GLY A 146 14.42 -6.59 1.04
N LYS A 147 13.51 -7.38 1.62
CA LYS A 147 12.51 -8.17 0.88
C LYS A 147 11.28 -7.34 0.47
N ALA A 148 11.06 -6.20 1.12
CA ALA A 148 10.00 -5.25 0.80
C ALA A 148 10.61 -4.00 0.16
N GLN A 149 11.22 -4.16 -1.02
CA GLN A 149 11.82 -3.05 -1.74
C GLN A 149 10.75 -2.10 -2.28
N HIS A 150 11.05 -0.80 -2.28
CA HIS A 150 10.18 0.25 -2.79
C HIS A 150 8.79 0.32 -2.12
N LEU A 151 8.66 -0.27 -0.93
CA LEU A 151 7.44 -0.29 -0.14
C LEU A 151 7.68 0.39 1.21
N GLY A 152 6.95 1.47 1.47
CA GLY A 152 6.84 2.10 2.78
C GLY A 152 5.50 1.77 3.42
N ILE A 153 5.47 1.50 4.73
CA ILE A 153 4.23 1.25 5.47
C ILE A 153 4.21 2.14 6.71
N ILE A 154 3.18 2.95 6.85
CA ILE A 154 2.93 3.77 8.03
C ILE A 154 1.63 3.31 8.68
N MET A 155 1.67 3.02 9.97
CA MET A 155 0.52 2.57 10.74
C MET A 155 0.17 3.61 11.81
N GLY A 156 -1.08 4.09 11.81
CA GLY A 156 -1.61 5.00 12.82
C GLY A 156 -2.27 4.25 13.97
N GLY A 157 -2.01 4.67 15.21
CA GLY A 157 -2.60 4.04 16.39
C GLY A 157 -2.50 4.88 17.65
N THR A 158 -3.16 4.44 18.71
CA THR A 158 -3.08 5.06 20.04
C THR A 158 -1.95 4.46 20.86
N PRO A 159 -1.38 5.17 21.84
CA PRO A 159 -0.38 4.61 22.74
C PRO A 159 -0.85 3.28 23.40
N GLN A 160 -2.11 3.22 23.76
CA GLN A 160 -2.68 2.01 24.37
C GLN A 160 -2.62 0.78 23.45
N CYS A 161 -2.94 0.95 22.15
CA CYS A 161 -2.90 -0.19 21.23
C CYS A 161 -1.48 -0.73 20.99
N VAL A 162 -0.45 0.06 21.28
CA VAL A 162 0.95 -0.33 21.19
C VAL A 162 1.47 -0.90 22.53
N GLU A 163 1.30 -0.14 23.62
CA GLU A 163 2.02 -0.34 24.87
C GLU A 163 1.34 -1.32 25.84
N ASP A 164 0.06 -1.59 25.69
CA ASP A 164 -0.63 -2.54 26.56
C ASP A 164 0.00 -3.95 26.43
N LYS A 165 0.63 -4.40 27.51
CA LYS A 165 1.32 -5.68 27.57
C LYS A 165 0.39 -6.90 27.54
N ARG A 166 -0.92 -6.71 27.66
CA ARG A 166 -1.92 -7.80 27.65
C ARG A 166 -2.57 -7.98 26.29
N ARG A 167 -2.80 -6.87 25.55
CA ARG A 167 -3.55 -6.88 24.32
C ARG A 167 -2.92 -6.07 23.19
N GLY A 168 -2.07 -5.10 23.50
CA GLY A 168 -1.39 -4.25 22.53
C GLY A 168 -0.30 -4.97 21.74
N VAL A 169 0.34 -4.26 20.85
CA VAL A 169 1.47 -4.77 20.06
C VAL A 169 2.58 -5.33 20.96
N TYR A 170 2.81 -4.71 22.13
CA TYR A 170 3.81 -5.17 23.10
C TYR A 170 3.39 -6.43 23.88
N SER A 171 2.18 -6.94 23.68
CA SER A 171 1.80 -8.28 24.18
C SER A 171 2.50 -9.39 23.39
N TYR A 172 2.95 -9.10 22.16
CA TYR A 172 3.71 -10.02 21.34
C TYR A 172 5.21 -9.73 21.46
N GLU A 173 5.92 -10.61 22.16
CA GLU A 173 7.32 -10.40 22.58
C GLU A 173 8.26 -10.10 21.42
N ALA A 174 8.07 -10.77 20.28
CA ALA A 174 8.90 -10.57 19.10
C ALA A 174 8.76 -9.17 18.48
N LEU A 175 7.57 -8.56 18.52
CA LEU A 175 7.38 -7.16 18.14
C LEU A 175 7.89 -6.22 19.21
N ARG A 176 7.60 -6.51 20.49
CA ARG A 176 8.07 -5.68 21.59
C ARG A 176 9.59 -5.49 21.55
N SER A 177 10.34 -6.57 21.36
CA SER A 177 11.81 -6.51 21.31
C SER A 177 12.37 -5.67 20.14
N ARG A 178 11.62 -5.56 19.04
CA ARG A 178 12.02 -4.82 17.84
C ARG A 178 11.54 -3.37 17.82
N LEU A 179 10.39 -3.11 18.43
CA LEU A 179 9.74 -1.80 18.43
C LEU A 179 10.02 -1.00 19.70
N ALA A 180 10.53 -1.63 20.76
CA ALA A 180 10.89 -0.95 22.01
C ALA A 180 11.96 0.13 21.71
N GLU A 181 11.77 1.29 22.30
CA GLU A 181 12.71 2.40 22.21
C GLU A 181 14.11 1.95 22.64
N GLY A 182 15.12 2.35 21.85
CA GLY A 182 16.51 2.12 22.20
C GLY A 182 16.83 2.74 23.57
N ARG A 183 17.72 2.14 24.34
CA ARG A 183 18.12 2.59 25.69
C ARG A 183 18.61 4.04 25.77
N PHE A 184 18.83 4.67 24.61
CA PHE A 184 19.36 6.04 24.48
C PHE A 184 18.29 7.07 24.06
N ALA A 185 17.01 6.68 23.88
CA ALA A 185 15.93 7.61 23.61
C ALA A 185 15.58 8.39 24.89
N GLY A 186 16.30 9.48 25.15
CA GLY A 186 15.97 10.42 26.20
C GLY A 186 14.77 11.29 25.80
N GLN A 187 14.05 11.81 26.79
CA GLN A 187 12.84 12.66 26.59
C GLN A 187 13.08 13.92 25.74
N GLN A 188 14.34 14.30 25.49
CA GLN A 188 14.69 15.54 24.79
C GLN A 188 14.92 15.39 23.28
N TYR A 189 15.14 14.18 22.77
CA TYR A 189 15.42 13.97 21.36
C TYR A 189 14.44 12.96 20.76
N LYS A 190 13.64 13.40 19.78
CA LYS A 190 12.79 12.52 19.00
C LYS A 190 13.66 11.81 17.96
N ASP A 191 13.80 10.52 18.08
CA ASP A 191 14.41 9.70 17.03
C ASP A 191 13.37 9.48 15.92
N MET A 192 13.50 10.26 14.84
CA MET A 192 12.62 10.15 13.67
C MET A 192 12.88 8.90 12.83
N LEU A 193 13.96 8.17 13.13
CA LEU A 193 14.29 6.88 12.50
C LEU A 193 13.81 5.69 13.34
N ALA A 194 13.28 5.95 14.53
CA ALA A 194 12.69 4.91 15.36
C ALA A 194 11.45 4.31 14.67
N PRO A 195 11.21 3.01 14.85
CA PRO A 195 10.04 2.36 14.25
C PRO A 195 8.71 2.88 14.81
N ILE A 196 8.72 3.48 15.99
CA ILE A 196 7.55 4.15 16.60
C ILE A 196 7.86 5.63 16.77
N ILE A 197 7.07 6.44 16.09
CA ILE A 197 7.11 7.91 16.22
C ILE A 197 5.94 8.35 17.10
N ARG A 198 6.23 8.93 18.25
CA ARG A 198 5.21 9.46 19.14
C ARG A 198 4.84 10.89 18.72
N LEU A 199 3.58 11.06 18.36
CA LEU A 199 3.02 12.38 18.14
C LEU A 199 2.65 13.01 19.50
N VAL A 200 3.14 14.21 19.75
CA VAL A 200 2.73 15.01 20.90
C VAL A 200 1.63 15.98 20.47
N PRO A 201 0.71 16.35 21.37
CA PRO A 201 -0.25 17.40 21.09
C PRO A 201 0.45 18.70 20.66
N LEU A 202 -0.14 19.40 19.71
CA LEU A 202 0.37 20.71 19.28
C LEU A 202 0.21 21.73 20.40
N THR A 203 1.17 22.63 20.54
CA THR A 203 1.04 23.80 21.40
C THR A 203 0.03 24.80 20.83
N HIS A 204 -0.36 25.80 21.60
CA HIS A 204 -1.29 26.83 21.12
C HIS A 204 -0.69 27.61 19.95
N GLU A 205 0.61 27.88 19.98
CA GLU A 205 1.33 28.58 18.92
C GLU A 205 1.38 27.71 17.63
N GLU A 206 1.65 26.43 17.77
CA GLU A 206 1.65 25.49 16.63
C GLU A 206 0.25 25.32 16.04
N LEU A 207 -0.80 25.30 16.86
CA LEU A 207 -2.20 25.28 16.41
C LEU A 207 -2.54 26.55 15.61
N PHE A 208 -2.07 27.72 16.07
CA PHE A 208 -2.27 28.97 15.35
C PHE A 208 -1.60 28.93 13.97
N VAL A 209 -0.33 28.53 13.89
CA VAL A 209 0.41 28.38 12.63
C VAL A 209 -0.26 27.36 11.71
N LEU A 210 -0.78 26.26 12.26
CA LEU A 210 -1.52 25.27 11.49
C LEU A 210 -2.81 25.85 10.90
N ALA A 211 -3.56 26.63 11.71
CA ALA A 211 -4.79 27.30 11.26
C ALA A 211 -4.50 28.29 10.13
N GLU A 212 -3.44 29.10 10.24
CA GLU A 212 -3.02 30.01 9.17
C GLU A 212 -2.70 29.26 7.87
N LYS A 213 -1.91 28.18 7.95
CA LYS A 213 -1.55 27.36 6.77
C LYS A 213 -2.78 26.72 6.14
N LEU A 214 -3.68 26.15 6.93
CA LEU A 214 -4.91 25.54 6.43
C LEU A 214 -5.81 26.59 5.77
N THR A 215 -5.93 27.78 6.36
CA THR A 215 -6.69 28.89 5.78
C THR A 215 -6.10 29.32 4.44
N ALA A 216 -4.76 29.43 4.33
CA ALA A 216 -4.08 29.79 3.10
C ALA A 216 -4.31 28.73 1.99
N ILE A 217 -4.17 27.43 2.33
CA ILE A 217 -4.43 26.34 1.40
C ILE A 217 -5.89 26.34 0.94
N HIS A 218 -6.82 26.50 1.87
CA HIS A 218 -8.25 26.56 1.57
C HIS A 218 -8.59 27.74 0.67
N ALA A 219 -7.99 28.91 0.95
CA ALA A 219 -8.16 30.10 0.12
C ALA A 219 -7.68 29.88 -1.32
N GLN A 220 -6.55 29.21 -1.50
CA GLN A 220 -6.05 28.84 -2.85
C GLN A 220 -6.94 27.85 -3.57
N LEU A 221 -7.48 26.85 -2.84
CA LEU A 221 -8.36 25.83 -3.45
C LEU A 221 -9.71 26.38 -3.89
N PHE A 222 -10.24 27.39 -3.18
CA PHE A 222 -11.56 27.94 -3.41
C PHE A 222 -11.56 29.38 -3.93
N ASP A 223 -10.38 29.90 -4.29
CA ASP A 223 -10.15 31.21 -4.92
C ASP A 223 -10.84 32.37 -4.16
N TYR A 224 -10.45 32.55 -2.90
CA TYR A 224 -10.94 33.68 -2.08
C TYR A 224 -9.83 34.25 -1.17
N GLU A 225 -9.99 35.49 -0.74
CA GLU A 225 -9.12 36.10 0.26
C GLU A 225 -9.63 35.83 1.69
N PRO A 226 -8.86 35.14 2.55
CA PRO A 226 -9.28 34.88 3.93
C PRO A 226 -9.28 36.17 4.75
N ARG A 227 -10.37 36.44 5.44
CA ARG A 227 -10.47 37.50 6.42
C ARG A 227 -10.23 36.90 7.79
N LEU A 228 -8.97 36.94 8.26
CA LEU A 228 -8.62 36.62 9.65
C LEU A 228 -8.84 37.91 10.46
N THR A 229 -9.85 37.89 11.31
CA THR A 229 -10.12 38.94 12.31
C THR A 229 -9.57 38.53 13.66
#